data_43f2eb0c7f79dff1044344ba1346392a
#
_entry.id   43f2eb0c7f79dff1044344ba1346392a
#
_cell.length_a   1.000
_cell.length_b   1.000
_cell.length_c   1.000
_cell.angle_alpha   90.00
_cell.angle_beta   90.00
_cell.angle_gamma   90.00
#
_symmetry.space_group_name_H-M   'P 1'
#
loop_
_entity.id
_entity.type
_entity.pdbx_description
1 polymer ?
#
loop_
_entity_poly.entity_id
_entity_poly.type
_entity_poly.pdbx_seq_one_letter_code
_entity_poly.pdbx_strand_id
1 'polypeptide(L)'
;TPDANFGMDAILEASNIIGVDGTPDVARFLTQFDTDEIVDVINNKIVTGSTTIWDVNFRTFIAEASGISNTQTLEILPAGQPWNNGTGEFGDSPETTDGCTWADRSSKDIDAWSMASVFDFSRITGSFDSTYSVSGGGNWIYETIDNPYIYRVTQSFALRSNKDLNVSTKTIVNNWYDRANTGDTGEGFGNYGFLVKLSSTTGSTIGAEFFTTSSQQPIFKYYSVDTNTIYPPQLEFKWRDFTTVLTGSLTSSIVTDSNLKMSLAENPGMFNINSINRFRLNVSPMYPPRTFQTSSF
;
A
#
# COMPACT_ATOMS: atom_id res chain seq x y z
N THR A 1 12.09 19.66 12.67
CA THR A 1 13.41 19.28 13.17
C THR A 1 13.67 17.81 12.95
N PRO A 2 14.92 17.36 12.74
CA PRO A 2 15.23 15.96 12.47
C PRO A 2 15.00 15.02 13.68
N ASP A 3 14.85 15.58 14.87
CA ASP A 3 14.70 14.83 16.11
C ASP A 3 13.26 14.78 16.64
N ALA A 4 12.32 15.49 16.02
CA ALA A 4 10.93 15.48 16.44
C ALA A 4 10.20 14.24 15.96
N ASN A 5 9.38 13.66 16.83
CA ASN A 5 8.47 12.57 16.52
C ASN A 5 7.10 13.13 16.15
N PHE A 6 6.42 12.47 15.20
CA PHE A 6 5.09 12.81 14.71
C PHE A 6 4.17 11.56 14.66
N GLY A 7 4.39 10.63 15.59
CA GLY A 7 3.74 9.33 15.56
C GLY A 7 2.22 9.35 15.77
N MET A 8 1.72 10.37 16.50
CA MET A 8 0.29 10.55 16.78
C MET A 8 -0.37 11.59 15.88
N ASP A 9 0.34 12.08 14.86
CA ASP A 9 -0.23 13.04 13.93
C ASP A 9 -1.42 12.49 13.15
N ALA A 10 -2.43 13.33 13.00
CA ALA A 10 -3.62 13.05 12.20
C ALA A 10 -3.31 12.92 10.70
N ILE A 11 -2.14 13.37 10.26
CA ILE A 11 -1.72 13.45 8.85
C ILE A 11 -0.38 12.76 8.63
N LEU A 12 -0.34 11.90 7.63
CA LEU A 12 0.86 11.28 7.10
C LEU A 12 1.35 12.10 5.91
N GLU A 13 2.57 12.62 5.97
CA GLU A 13 3.09 13.51 4.94
C GLU A 13 4.25 12.88 4.16
N ALA A 14 4.19 12.98 2.81
CA ALA A 14 5.30 12.75 1.90
C ALA A 14 5.50 14.02 1.06
N SER A 15 6.58 14.74 1.32
CA SER A 15 6.79 16.05 0.72
C SER A 15 8.26 16.39 0.48
N ASN A 16 8.45 17.38 -0.36
CA ASN A 16 9.70 18.12 -0.47
C ASN A 16 9.35 19.61 -0.46
N ILE A 17 9.77 20.30 0.59
CA ILE A 17 9.62 21.76 0.74
C ILE A 17 11.03 22.35 0.77
N ILE A 18 11.25 23.41 0.02
CA ILE A 18 12.55 24.10 0.08
C ILE A 18 12.54 25.04 1.27
N GLY A 19 13.43 24.77 2.22
CA GLY A 19 13.66 25.61 3.39
C GLY A 19 14.14 27.02 3.03
N VAL A 20 14.14 27.90 4.01
CA VAL A 20 14.59 29.30 3.86
C VAL A 20 16.07 29.39 3.45
N ASP A 21 16.84 28.37 3.79
CA ASP A 21 18.26 28.23 3.46
C ASP A 21 18.50 27.65 2.05
N GLY A 22 17.43 27.32 1.32
CA GLY A 22 17.48 26.73 -0.02
C GLY A 22 17.76 25.22 -0.03
N THR A 23 17.79 24.56 1.13
CA THR A 23 17.90 23.11 1.23
C THR A 23 16.54 22.43 1.16
N PRO A 24 16.44 21.21 0.59
CA PRO A 24 15.21 20.42 0.65
C PRO A 24 14.89 19.99 2.08
N ASP A 25 13.68 20.31 2.52
CA ASP A 25 13.07 19.77 3.74
C ASP A 25 12.10 18.65 3.34
N VAL A 26 12.51 17.42 3.61
CA VAL A 26 11.86 16.20 3.10
C VAL A 26 11.07 15.54 4.20
N ALA A 27 9.83 15.20 3.92
CA ALA A 27 9.00 14.36 4.77
C ALA A 27 8.74 13.00 4.13
N ARG A 28 8.75 11.96 4.96
CA ARG A 28 8.40 10.57 4.65
C ARG A 28 7.50 10.04 5.74
N PHE A 29 6.66 9.07 5.43
CA PHE A 29 5.86 8.45 6.47
C PHE A 29 6.02 6.93 6.50
N LEU A 30 5.77 6.39 7.68
CA LEU A 30 5.75 4.97 7.98
C LEU A 30 4.33 4.55 8.35
N THR A 31 3.96 3.32 8.00
CA THR A 31 2.72 2.70 8.45
C THR A 31 2.91 1.21 8.57
N GLN A 32 2.38 0.61 9.64
CA GLN A 32 2.52 -0.81 9.91
C GLN A 32 1.14 -1.43 10.12
N PHE A 33 1.00 -2.68 9.70
CA PHE A 33 -0.20 -3.50 9.83
C PHE A 33 0.11 -4.71 10.70
N ASP A 34 -0.90 -5.19 11.41
CA ASP A 34 -0.75 -6.34 12.28
C ASP A 34 -0.42 -7.61 11.47
N THR A 35 0.63 -8.32 11.88
CA THR A 35 1.08 -9.54 11.20
C THR A 35 0.11 -10.69 11.40
N ASP A 36 -0.46 -10.81 12.60
CA ASP A 36 -1.39 -11.91 12.93
C ASP A 36 -2.70 -11.75 12.15
N GLU A 37 -3.17 -10.51 11.94
CA GLU A 37 -4.31 -10.22 11.06
C GLU A 37 -4.02 -10.61 9.60
N ILE A 38 -2.86 -10.26 9.08
CA ILE A 38 -2.45 -10.65 7.71
C ILE A 38 -2.46 -12.16 7.56
N VAL A 39 -1.86 -12.87 8.51
CA VAL A 39 -1.79 -14.34 8.52
C VAL A 39 -3.18 -14.94 8.64
N ASP A 40 -4.06 -14.42 9.51
CA ASP A 40 -5.44 -14.90 9.65
C ASP A 40 -6.24 -14.75 8.35
N VAL A 41 -6.14 -13.58 7.71
CA VAL A 41 -6.84 -13.33 6.44
C VAL A 41 -6.37 -14.31 5.37
N ILE A 42 -5.08 -14.52 5.22
CA ILE A 42 -4.54 -15.42 4.19
C ILE A 42 -4.90 -16.87 4.48
N ASN A 43 -4.76 -17.33 5.72
CA ASN A 43 -5.01 -18.73 6.09
C ASN A 43 -6.49 -19.09 6.20
N ASN A 44 -7.31 -18.19 6.73
CA ASN A 44 -8.66 -18.51 7.15
C ASN A 44 -9.77 -17.87 6.30
N LYS A 45 -9.47 -16.78 5.58
CA LYS A 45 -10.46 -16.09 4.74
C LYS A 45 -10.22 -16.33 3.24
N ILE A 46 -8.95 -16.42 2.83
CA ILE A 46 -8.61 -16.74 1.46
C ILE A 46 -8.48 -18.25 1.35
N VAL A 47 -9.37 -18.89 0.57
CA VAL A 47 -9.28 -20.33 0.34
C VAL A 47 -8.02 -20.64 -0.45
N THR A 48 -7.01 -21.16 0.23
CA THR A 48 -5.70 -21.49 -0.34
C THR A 48 -5.76 -22.83 -1.09
N GLY A 49 -6.36 -22.81 -2.26
CA GLY A 49 -6.23 -23.92 -3.23
C GLY A 49 -5.24 -23.54 -4.32
N SER A 50 -4.73 -24.52 -5.06
CA SER A 50 -3.81 -24.30 -6.20
C SER A 50 -4.36 -23.36 -7.29
N THR A 51 -5.62 -23.00 -7.20
CA THR A 51 -6.37 -22.18 -8.14
C THR A 51 -6.85 -20.85 -7.56
N THR A 52 -6.60 -20.58 -6.28
CA THR A 52 -7.04 -19.33 -5.67
C THR A 52 -6.16 -18.17 -6.10
N ILE A 53 -6.76 -17.21 -6.76
CA ILE A 53 -6.10 -15.98 -7.17
C ILE A 53 -6.48 -14.91 -6.16
N TRP A 54 -5.48 -14.31 -5.53
CA TRP A 54 -5.68 -13.20 -4.63
C TRP A 54 -4.68 -12.07 -4.90
N ASP A 55 -5.02 -10.89 -4.46
CA ASP A 55 -4.18 -9.70 -4.50
C ASP A 55 -4.39 -8.88 -3.23
N VAL A 56 -3.45 -8.01 -2.89
CA VAL A 56 -3.55 -7.10 -1.77
C VAL A 56 -3.05 -5.72 -2.18
N ASN A 57 -3.89 -4.73 -1.93
CA ASN A 57 -3.57 -3.34 -2.21
C ASN A 57 -3.35 -2.57 -0.92
N PHE A 58 -2.26 -1.81 -0.89
CA PHE A 58 -2.09 -0.75 0.09
C PHE A 58 -2.86 0.49 -0.37
N ARG A 59 -3.71 0.99 0.51
CA ARG A 59 -4.55 2.17 0.26
C ARG A 59 -4.39 3.21 1.34
N THR A 60 -4.19 4.45 0.92
CA THR A 60 -4.30 5.63 1.77
C THR A 60 -5.12 6.69 1.05
N PHE A 61 -5.83 7.50 1.80
CA PHE A 61 -6.76 8.49 1.27
C PHE A 61 -6.19 9.89 1.46
N ILE A 62 -6.20 10.65 0.37
CA ILE A 62 -5.63 11.98 0.35
C ILE A 62 -6.45 12.96 1.19
N ALA A 63 -5.78 13.71 2.07
CA ALA A 63 -6.35 14.85 2.77
C ALA A 63 -6.08 16.14 2.01
N GLU A 64 -4.85 16.30 1.53
CA GLU A 64 -4.42 17.47 0.78
C GLU A 64 -3.30 17.10 -0.19
N ALA A 65 -3.30 17.71 -1.38
CA ALA A 65 -2.17 17.62 -2.30
C ALA A 65 -1.91 18.97 -2.95
N SER A 66 -0.67 19.41 -2.92
CA SER A 66 -0.26 20.69 -3.51
C SER A 66 1.12 20.59 -4.18
N GLY A 67 1.51 21.62 -4.90
CA GLY A 67 2.80 21.67 -5.58
C GLY A 67 2.99 20.69 -6.75
N ILE A 68 1.92 20.06 -7.23
CA ILE A 68 1.98 19.05 -8.30
C ILE A 68 1.84 19.74 -9.65
N SER A 69 2.92 20.30 -10.13
CA SER A 69 2.96 20.95 -11.46
C SER A 69 3.17 19.95 -12.60
N ASN A 70 3.89 18.88 -12.33
CA ASN A 70 4.19 17.78 -13.25
C ASN A 70 3.76 16.45 -12.65
N THR A 71 3.94 15.34 -13.37
CA THR A 71 3.74 14.01 -12.81
C THR A 71 4.75 13.76 -11.69
N GLN A 72 4.23 13.46 -10.50
CA GLN A 72 5.02 13.10 -9.32
C GLN A 72 4.81 11.65 -8.97
N THR A 73 5.84 11.00 -8.47
CA THR A 73 5.80 9.57 -8.16
C THR A 73 6.10 9.36 -6.68
N LEU A 74 5.23 8.61 -6.02
CA LEU A 74 5.50 8.04 -4.70
C LEU A 74 6.08 6.64 -4.85
N GLU A 75 7.01 6.33 -3.97
CA GLU A 75 7.60 5.01 -3.78
C GLU A 75 7.11 4.41 -2.47
N ILE A 76 6.67 3.18 -2.54
CA ILE A 76 6.22 2.39 -1.41
C ILE A 76 7.20 1.22 -1.27
N LEU A 77 7.87 1.15 -0.14
CA LEU A 77 8.95 0.22 0.14
C LEU A 77 8.69 -0.47 1.48
N PRO A 78 9.04 -1.74 1.65
CA PRO A 78 8.99 -2.36 2.97
C PRO A 78 10.05 -1.72 3.86
N ALA A 79 9.67 -1.35 5.08
CA ALA A 79 10.63 -0.89 6.08
C ALA A 79 11.61 -2.03 6.40
N GLY A 80 12.89 -1.70 6.48
CA GLY A 80 13.98 -2.67 6.67
C GLY A 80 14.33 -2.95 8.12
N GLN A 81 13.86 -2.11 9.05
CA GLN A 81 14.16 -2.21 10.47
C GLN A 81 12.90 -1.95 11.31
N PRO A 82 12.79 -2.58 12.49
CA PRO A 82 11.72 -2.26 13.43
C PRO A 82 11.84 -0.83 13.92
N TRP A 83 10.70 -0.20 14.12
CA TRP A 83 10.60 1.18 14.59
C TRP A 83 9.48 1.32 15.62
N ASN A 84 9.50 2.41 16.37
CA ASN A 84 8.48 2.74 17.35
C ASN A 84 7.70 3.99 16.89
N ASN A 85 6.38 3.95 16.97
CA ASN A 85 5.55 5.08 16.56
C ASN A 85 5.83 6.34 17.37
N GLY A 86 5.97 6.20 18.69
CA GLY A 86 6.09 7.34 19.60
C GLY A 86 4.76 8.00 19.89
N THR A 87 4.81 9.14 20.60
CA THR A 87 3.62 9.86 21.08
C THR A 87 3.60 11.34 20.65
N GLY A 88 4.51 11.74 19.75
CA GLY A 88 4.65 13.13 19.33
C GLY A 88 3.58 13.57 18.34
N GLU A 89 3.23 14.84 18.42
CA GLU A 89 2.32 15.53 17.51
C GLU A 89 2.93 16.81 16.95
N PHE A 90 2.43 17.24 15.80
CA PHE A 90 2.86 18.52 15.22
C PHE A 90 2.50 19.68 16.14
N GLY A 91 3.50 20.45 16.49
CA GLY A 91 3.34 21.63 17.37
C GLY A 91 3.61 21.37 18.85
N ASP A 92 4.05 20.16 19.20
CA ASP A 92 4.50 19.87 20.56
C ASP A 92 5.57 20.85 21.04
N SER A 93 5.44 21.33 22.28
CA SER A 93 6.40 22.22 22.90
C SER A 93 6.56 21.89 24.38
N PRO A 94 7.68 21.29 24.81
CA PRO A 94 8.86 20.92 24.03
C PRO A 94 8.58 19.81 23.02
N GLU A 95 9.41 19.69 21.99
CA GLU A 95 9.32 18.63 20.98
C GLU A 95 9.39 17.25 21.62
N THR A 96 8.48 16.37 21.24
CA THR A 96 8.48 14.95 21.65
C THR A 96 9.52 14.19 20.83
N THR A 97 10.36 13.40 21.51
CA THR A 97 11.48 12.67 20.92
C THR A 97 11.45 11.16 21.20
N ASP A 98 10.35 10.67 21.74
CA ASP A 98 10.09 9.25 21.90
C ASP A 98 9.56 8.66 20.58
N GLY A 99 10.05 7.56 20.14
CA GLY A 99 9.64 6.98 18.86
C GLY A 99 10.54 7.37 17.70
N CYS A 100 10.12 6.99 16.49
CA CYS A 100 10.93 7.23 15.30
C CYS A 100 10.93 8.70 14.89
N THR A 101 12.10 9.13 14.48
CA THR A 101 12.37 10.48 13.97
C THR A 101 13.09 10.36 12.63
N TRP A 102 13.52 11.45 12.06
CA TRP A 102 14.39 11.39 10.87
C TRP A 102 15.72 10.69 11.18
N ALA A 103 16.30 10.91 12.35
CA ALA A 103 17.60 10.35 12.73
C ALA A 103 17.50 8.94 13.32
N ASP A 104 16.50 8.70 14.13
CA ASP A 104 16.39 7.51 14.98
C ASP A 104 15.12 6.70 14.68
N ARG A 105 15.17 5.39 14.92
CA ARG A 105 14.05 4.46 14.67
C ARG A 105 13.15 4.20 15.88
N SER A 106 13.61 4.49 17.09
CA SER A 106 12.84 4.22 18.31
C SER A 106 12.78 5.36 19.31
N SER A 107 13.87 6.05 19.53
CA SER A 107 13.94 7.27 20.33
C SER A 107 15.26 7.98 20.11
N LYS A 108 15.28 9.24 20.41
CA LYS A 108 16.44 10.11 20.21
C LYS A 108 17.72 9.54 20.83
N ASP A 109 18.78 9.54 20.02
CA ASP A 109 20.15 9.15 20.39
C ASP A 109 20.32 7.69 20.90
N ILE A 110 19.29 6.82 20.74
CA ILE A 110 19.35 5.44 21.19
C ILE A 110 19.56 4.49 20.03
N ASP A 111 18.70 4.55 19.03
CA ASP A 111 18.65 3.58 17.92
C ASP A 111 18.58 4.29 16.58
N ALA A 112 19.72 4.75 16.08
CA ALA A 112 19.78 5.39 14.76
C ALA A 112 19.34 4.44 13.64
N TRP A 113 18.78 5.00 12.57
CA TRP A 113 18.53 4.26 11.34
C TRP A 113 19.84 3.78 10.75
N SER A 114 19.91 2.50 10.39
CA SER A 114 21.05 1.94 9.71
C SER A 114 21.15 2.52 8.31
N MET A 115 22.33 3.00 7.92
CA MET A 115 22.56 3.55 6.59
C MET A 115 22.49 2.49 5.49
N ALA A 116 22.89 1.27 5.82
CA ALA A 116 22.74 0.10 4.97
C ALA A 116 22.81 -1.15 5.83
N SER A 117 22.04 -2.16 5.50
CA SER A 117 22.24 -3.50 6.03
C SER A 117 22.22 -4.51 4.90
N VAL A 118 23.17 -5.43 4.95
CA VAL A 118 23.21 -6.60 4.07
C VAL A 118 22.71 -7.75 4.91
N PHE A 119 21.55 -8.28 4.55
CA PHE A 119 21.05 -9.52 5.14
C PHE A 119 21.61 -10.72 4.38
N ASP A 120 21.54 -11.91 4.96
CA ASP A 120 22.02 -13.17 4.37
C ASP A 120 21.46 -13.46 2.97
N PHE A 121 20.43 -12.76 2.56
CA PHE A 121 19.77 -12.87 1.26
C PHE A 121 20.22 -11.82 0.25
N SER A 122 21.32 -11.16 0.49
CA SER A 122 21.89 -10.14 -0.43
C SER A 122 20.93 -8.98 -0.74
N ARG A 123 20.13 -8.60 0.24
CA ARG A 123 19.23 -7.47 0.11
C ARG A 123 19.95 -6.18 0.42
N ILE A 124 19.70 -5.19 -0.40
CA ILE A 124 20.20 -3.85 -0.15
C ILE A 124 19.13 -3.07 0.57
N THR A 125 19.47 -2.59 1.75
CA THR A 125 18.66 -1.64 2.50
C THR A 125 19.40 -0.30 2.51
N GLY A 126 18.66 0.79 2.53
CA GLY A 126 19.31 2.08 2.59
C GLY A 126 18.41 3.17 3.11
N SER A 127 18.96 3.97 4.00
CA SER A 127 18.45 5.28 4.39
C SER A 127 19.31 6.41 3.84
N PHE A 128 20.37 6.06 3.11
CA PHE A 128 21.32 7.02 2.59
C PHE A 128 21.20 7.14 1.07
N ASP A 129 21.04 8.36 0.60
CA ASP A 129 21.19 8.69 -0.81
C ASP A 129 22.57 9.31 -1.03
N SER A 130 23.46 8.54 -1.67
CA SER A 130 24.83 8.99 -1.93
C SER A 130 24.93 10.20 -2.85
N THR A 131 23.87 10.47 -3.64
CA THR A 131 23.82 11.61 -4.56
C THR A 131 23.71 12.93 -3.81
N TYR A 132 23.00 12.92 -2.66
CA TYR A 132 22.69 14.11 -1.91
C TYR A 132 23.29 14.13 -0.49
N SER A 133 24.03 13.10 -0.12
CA SER A 133 24.60 12.95 1.23
C SER A 133 23.57 13.06 2.36
N VAL A 134 22.33 12.64 2.09
CA VAL A 134 21.24 12.64 3.08
C VAL A 134 21.32 11.37 3.90
N SER A 135 21.45 11.48 5.20
CA SER A 135 21.38 10.36 6.15
C SER A 135 20.09 10.42 6.95
N GLY A 136 19.59 9.26 7.40
CA GLY A 136 18.35 9.18 8.16
C GLY A 136 17.10 9.05 7.26
N GLY A 137 15.95 9.33 7.84
CA GLY A 137 14.65 9.27 7.16
C GLY A 137 14.16 7.85 6.86
N GLY A 138 14.51 6.88 7.69
CA GLY A 138 14.09 5.49 7.58
C GLY A 138 15.12 4.56 6.96
N ASN A 139 14.80 3.29 6.97
CA ASN A 139 15.57 2.23 6.32
C ASN A 139 14.58 1.31 5.57
N TRP A 140 14.94 0.85 4.36
CA TRP A 140 14.03 0.08 3.51
C TRP A 140 14.75 -0.98 2.70
N ILE A 141 13.95 -1.92 2.16
CA ILE A 141 14.41 -2.98 1.27
C ILE A 141 13.78 -2.77 -0.11
N TYR A 142 14.53 -2.76 -1.17
CA TYR A 142 13.97 -2.58 -2.51
C TYR A 142 14.43 -3.59 -3.56
N GLU A 143 15.50 -4.35 -3.29
CA GLU A 143 16.02 -5.28 -4.28
C GLU A 143 16.52 -6.60 -3.68
N THR A 144 16.71 -7.58 -4.56
CA THR A 144 17.51 -8.79 -4.36
C THR A 144 18.63 -8.81 -5.37
N ILE A 145 19.62 -9.72 -5.23
CA ILE A 145 20.71 -9.89 -6.23
C ILE A 145 20.14 -10.14 -7.63
N ASP A 146 19.12 -10.97 -7.73
CA ASP A 146 18.62 -11.46 -9.01
C ASP A 146 17.55 -10.55 -9.63
N ASN A 147 16.92 -9.68 -8.82
CA ASN A 147 15.85 -8.82 -9.28
C ASN A 147 15.90 -7.46 -8.59
N PRO A 148 16.54 -6.48 -9.20
CA PRO A 148 16.57 -5.12 -8.70
C PRO A 148 15.15 -4.54 -8.67
N TYR A 149 14.83 -3.82 -7.60
CA TYR A 149 13.55 -3.14 -7.37
C TYR A 149 12.31 -4.04 -7.22
N ILE A 150 12.48 -5.33 -6.92
CA ILE A 150 11.36 -6.27 -6.76
C ILE A 150 10.36 -5.84 -5.67
N TYR A 151 10.85 -5.16 -4.63
CA TYR A 151 10.03 -4.68 -3.52
C TYR A 151 9.69 -3.19 -3.62
N ARG A 152 10.11 -2.53 -4.68
CA ARG A 152 9.77 -1.14 -4.95
C ARG A 152 8.45 -1.06 -5.70
N VAL A 153 7.43 -0.60 -5.03
CA VAL A 153 6.13 -0.30 -5.64
C VAL A 153 6.00 1.20 -5.86
N THR A 154 5.44 1.61 -6.98
CA THR A 154 5.33 3.03 -7.32
C THR A 154 3.94 3.39 -7.80
N GLN A 155 3.49 4.61 -7.48
CA GLN A 155 2.31 5.21 -8.09
C GLN A 155 2.62 6.65 -8.51
N SER A 156 2.26 6.96 -9.76
CA SER A 156 2.48 8.29 -10.32
C SER A 156 1.18 9.08 -10.37
N PHE A 157 1.26 10.35 -10.04
CA PHE A 157 0.14 11.27 -9.94
C PHE A 157 0.34 12.46 -10.88
N ALA A 158 -0.56 12.61 -11.84
CA ALA A 158 -0.63 13.80 -12.69
C ALA A 158 -1.49 14.87 -12.01
N LEU A 159 -1.36 16.12 -12.44
CA LEU A 159 -2.07 17.28 -11.85
C LEU A 159 -3.58 17.03 -11.63
N ARG A 160 -4.25 16.41 -12.58
CA ARG A 160 -5.71 16.21 -12.55
C ARG A 160 -6.15 14.79 -12.16
N SER A 161 -5.21 13.89 -11.80
CA SER A 161 -5.57 12.55 -11.33
C SER A 161 -6.05 12.57 -9.87
N ASN A 162 -6.80 11.54 -9.46
CA ASN A 162 -7.00 11.26 -8.05
C ASN A 162 -5.64 11.06 -7.37
N LYS A 163 -5.50 11.53 -6.15
CA LYS A 163 -4.26 11.46 -5.37
C LYS A 163 -4.30 10.38 -4.28
N ASP A 164 -5.39 9.63 -4.16
CA ASP A 164 -5.42 8.46 -3.28
C ASP A 164 -4.37 7.45 -3.73
N LEU A 165 -3.61 6.95 -2.77
CA LEU A 165 -2.70 5.86 -3.01
C LEU A 165 -3.48 4.54 -3.04
N ASN A 166 -3.27 3.74 -4.08
CA ASN A 166 -3.91 2.44 -4.22
C ASN A 166 -3.07 1.55 -5.15
N VAL A 167 -2.19 0.78 -4.57
CA VAL A 167 -1.21 -0.03 -5.30
C VAL A 167 -1.19 -1.46 -4.80
N SER A 168 -0.94 -2.41 -5.69
CA SER A 168 -0.71 -3.80 -5.31
C SER A 168 0.64 -3.92 -4.59
N THR A 169 0.60 -4.45 -3.38
CA THR A 169 1.76 -4.71 -2.54
C THR A 169 1.93 -6.21 -2.28
N LYS A 170 1.33 -7.04 -3.11
CA LYS A 170 1.27 -8.49 -2.94
C LYS A 170 2.64 -9.12 -2.71
N THR A 171 3.67 -8.72 -3.46
CA THR A 171 5.01 -9.27 -3.31
C THR A 171 5.59 -9.01 -1.92
N ILE A 172 5.35 -7.82 -1.37
CA ILE A 172 5.82 -7.43 -0.04
C ILE A 172 5.06 -8.21 1.03
N VAL A 173 3.72 -8.21 0.95
CA VAL A 173 2.86 -8.89 1.93
C VAL A 173 3.07 -10.42 1.92
N ASN A 174 3.34 -11.01 0.75
CA ASN A 174 3.74 -12.43 0.68
C ASN A 174 5.03 -12.70 1.46
N ASN A 175 6.02 -11.82 1.36
CA ASN A 175 7.26 -11.97 2.13
C ASN A 175 7.01 -11.91 3.64
N TRP A 176 6.14 -11.01 4.10
CA TRP A 176 5.75 -10.94 5.51
C TRP A 176 5.04 -12.21 5.97
N TYR A 177 4.10 -12.69 5.15
CA TYR A 177 3.37 -13.93 5.41
C TYR A 177 4.31 -15.15 5.45
N ASP A 178 5.19 -15.30 4.46
CA ASP A 178 6.15 -16.40 4.40
C ASP A 178 7.09 -16.37 5.61
N ARG A 179 7.58 -15.20 6.00
CA ARG A 179 8.42 -15.01 7.16
C ARG A 179 7.70 -15.38 8.47
N ALA A 180 6.45 -14.97 8.62
CA ALA A 180 5.64 -15.28 9.81
C ALA A 180 5.37 -16.79 9.94
N ASN A 181 5.19 -17.52 8.83
CA ASN A 181 4.94 -18.96 8.85
C ASN A 181 6.22 -19.81 9.01
N THR A 182 7.36 -19.36 8.49
CA THR A 182 8.61 -20.13 8.50
C THR A 182 9.53 -19.75 9.66
N GLY A 183 9.23 -18.64 10.34
CA GLY A 183 10.07 -18.12 11.44
C GLY A 183 11.39 -17.54 10.93
N ASP A 184 12.36 -17.38 11.85
CA ASP A 184 13.64 -16.74 11.56
C ASP A 184 14.57 -17.52 10.62
N THR A 185 14.25 -18.77 10.32
CA THR A 185 15.03 -19.63 9.43
C THR A 185 14.53 -19.62 7.99
N GLY A 186 13.41 -18.95 7.72
CA GLY A 186 12.77 -18.94 6.41
C GLY A 186 13.23 -17.82 5.48
N GLU A 187 12.81 -17.93 4.24
CA GLU A 187 12.92 -16.83 3.27
C GLU A 187 11.96 -15.71 3.66
N GLY A 188 12.26 -14.49 3.28
CA GLY A 188 11.41 -13.34 3.59
C GLY A 188 12.05 -12.37 4.59
N PHE A 189 11.38 -11.27 4.83
CA PHE A 189 11.77 -10.23 5.80
C PHE A 189 10.60 -9.94 6.74
N GLY A 190 10.92 -9.44 7.95
CA GLY A 190 9.91 -9.11 8.95
C GLY A 190 8.95 -8.02 8.49
N ASN A 191 7.73 -8.06 9.02
CA ASN A 191 6.77 -6.99 8.81
C ASN A 191 7.11 -5.81 9.73
N TYR A 192 7.83 -4.86 9.20
CA TYR A 192 8.06 -3.56 9.83
C TYR A 192 7.24 -2.45 9.15
N GLY A 193 6.26 -2.85 8.32
CA GLY A 193 5.38 -1.93 7.62
C GLY A 193 5.96 -1.37 6.32
N PHE A 194 5.33 -0.32 5.84
CA PHE A 194 5.73 0.41 4.64
C PHE A 194 6.38 1.74 5.02
N LEU A 195 7.42 2.08 4.27
CA LEU A 195 7.94 3.42 4.16
C LEU A 195 7.44 4.02 2.83
N VAL A 196 6.84 5.18 2.90
CA VAL A 196 6.33 5.91 1.72
C VAL A 196 7.07 7.23 1.59
N LYS A 197 7.56 7.49 0.41
CA LYS A 197 8.36 8.67 0.10
C LYS A 197 8.16 9.14 -1.34
N LEU A 198 8.57 10.36 -1.63
CA LEU A 198 8.72 10.81 -3.01
C LEU A 198 9.86 10.04 -3.71
N SER A 199 9.77 9.88 -5.01
CA SER A 199 10.85 9.26 -5.77
C SER A 199 12.13 10.09 -5.66
N SER A 200 13.21 9.45 -5.22
CA SER A 200 14.51 10.12 -5.08
C SER A 200 15.29 10.22 -6.39
N THR A 201 15.17 9.21 -7.24
CA THR A 201 15.84 9.21 -8.56
C THR A 201 15.08 8.34 -9.57
N THR A 202 15.20 8.68 -10.85
CA THR A 202 14.74 7.84 -11.96
C THR A 202 15.89 7.75 -12.97
N GLY A 203 16.71 6.70 -12.87
CA GLY A 203 17.91 6.57 -13.66
C GLY A 203 18.94 7.67 -13.33
N SER A 204 19.28 8.51 -14.32
CA SER A 204 20.18 9.67 -14.13
C SER A 204 19.43 10.96 -13.78
N THR A 205 18.12 10.91 -13.62
CA THR A 205 17.29 12.09 -13.35
C THR A 205 16.98 12.17 -11.85
N ILE A 206 17.18 13.34 -11.27
CA ILE A 206 16.85 13.63 -9.88
C ILE A 206 15.34 13.52 -9.72
N GLY A 207 14.88 12.69 -8.77
CA GLY A 207 13.46 12.57 -8.43
C GLY A 207 12.98 13.74 -7.56
N ALA A 208 11.67 13.80 -7.39
CA ALA A 208 11.00 14.91 -6.72
C ALA A 208 11.43 15.13 -5.26
N GLU A 209 11.93 14.10 -4.60
CA GLU A 209 12.34 14.17 -3.19
C GLU A 209 13.49 15.18 -2.97
N PHE A 210 14.33 15.39 -3.98
CA PHE A 210 15.52 16.25 -3.83
C PHE A 210 15.56 17.43 -4.81
N PHE A 211 14.45 17.79 -5.41
CA PHE A 211 14.40 19.01 -6.22
C PHE A 211 14.67 20.25 -5.36
N THR A 212 15.59 21.06 -5.84
CA THR A 212 15.98 22.33 -5.17
C THR A 212 15.34 23.56 -5.81
N THR A 213 14.44 23.37 -6.80
CA THR A 213 13.77 24.48 -7.47
C THR A 213 12.37 24.67 -6.91
N SER A 214 12.05 25.89 -6.52
CA SER A 214 10.76 26.28 -5.91
C SER A 214 9.51 25.97 -6.76
N SER A 215 9.68 25.66 -8.04
CA SER A 215 8.56 25.32 -8.93
C SER A 215 8.09 23.87 -8.84
N GLN A 216 8.75 23.02 -8.04
CA GLN A 216 8.46 21.59 -7.94
C GLN A 216 8.57 21.12 -6.49
N GLN A 217 7.68 21.60 -5.66
CA GLN A 217 7.58 21.22 -4.24
C GLN A 217 6.30 20.41 -4.03
N PRO A 218 6.31 19.11 -4.37
CA PRO A 218 5.13 18.28 -4.18
C PRO A 218 4.91 17.98 -2.71
N ILE A 219 3.69 18.16 -2.27
CA ILE A 219 3.21 17.83 -0.92
C ILE A 219 2.02 16.90 -1.07
N PHE A 220 2.13 15.70 -0.47
CA PHE A 220 1.05 14.74 -0.34
C PHE A 220 0.78 14.50 1.13
N LYS A 221 -0.43 14.81 1.57
CA LYS A 221 -0.91 14.61 2.94
C LYS A 221 -2.04 13.60 2.94
N TYR A 222 -1.87 12.50 3.63
CA TYR A 222 -2.83 11.42 3.78
C TYR A 222 -3.37 11.37 5.19
N TYR A 223 -4.59 10.86 5.35
CA TYR A 223 -5.14 10.62 6.68
C TYR A 223 -4.37 9.49 7.38
N SER A 224 -4.04 9.69 8.66
CA SER A 224 -3.47 8.66 9.52
C SER A 224 -4.59 7.87 10.23
N VAL A 225 -4.21 6.87 11.04
CA VAL A 225 -5.14 6.14 11.92
C VAL A 225 -5.65 7.04 13.05
N ASP A 226 -4.86 8.05 13.45
CA ASP A 226 -5.17 8.97 14.55
C ASP A 226 -6.14 10.08 14.13
N THR A 227 -6.46 10.14 12.86
CA THR A 227 -7.55 10.99 12.37
C THR A 227 -8.89 10.35 12.70
N ASN A 228 -9.80 11.09 13.33
CA ASN A 228 -11.18 10.64 13.59
C ASN A 228 -12.01 10.58 12.30
N THR A 229 -11.51 9.88 11.27
CA THR A 229 -12.17 9.69 9.97
C THR A 229 -12.36 8.21 9.66
N ILE A 230 -13.19 7.94 8.65
CA ILE A 230 -13.40 6.58 8.11
C ILE A 230 -12.33 6.20 7.06
N TYR A 231 -11.26 6.96 6.94
CA TYR A 231 -10.25 6.83 5.89
C TYR A 231 -8.83 6.52 6.40
N PRO A 232 -8.64 5.62 7.38
CA PRO A 232 -7.30 5.23 7.80
C PRO A 232 -6.56 4.50 6.67
N PRO A 233 -5.24 4.36 6.74
CA PRO A 233 -4.48 3.46 5.88
C PRO A 233 -5.02 2.03 5.96
N GLN A 234 -5.08 1.33 4.83
CA GLN A 234 -5.72 0.01 4.73
C GLN A 234 -4.90 -0.95 3.87
N LEU A 235 -4.91 -2.24 4.24
CA LEU A 235 -4.60 -3.34 3.34
C LEU A 235 -5.91 -3.95 2.83
N GLU A 236 -6.18 -3.76 1.56
CA GLU A 236 -7.38 -4.28 0.89
C GLU A 236 -7.07 -5.61 0.22
N PHE A 237 -7.48 -6.71 0.85
CA PHE A 237 -7.36 -8.04 0.26
C PHE A 237 -8.49 -8.31 -0.73
N LYS A 238 -8.15 -8.83 -1.90
CA LYS A 238 -9.06 -9.20 -2.97
C LYS A 238 -8.77 -10.64 -3.37
N TRP A 239 -9.78 -11.49 -3.39
CA TRP A 239 -9.61 -12.88 -3.82
C TRP A 239 -10.79 -13.36 -4.65
N ARG A 240 -10.57 -14.46 -5.33
CA ARG A 240 -11.60 -15.16 -6.11
C ARG A 240 -11.68 -16.59 -5.63
N ASP A 241 -12.81 -16.94 -5.06
CA ASP A 241 -13.10 -18.31 -4.61
C ASP A 241 -13.51 -19.24 -5.77
N PHE A 242 -13.74 -18.66 -6.94
CA PHE A 242 -14.24 -19.35 -8.09
C PHE A 242 -13.27 -19.21 -9.28
N THR A 243 -12.66 -20.33 -9.66
CA THR A 243 -11.96 -20.46 -10.93
C THR A 243 -12.84 -21.26 -11.87
N THR A 244 -13.37 -20.62 -12.91
CA THR A 244 -13.84 -21.36 -14.08
C THR A 244 -12.62 -21.95 -14.76
N VAL A 245 -12.30 -23.19 -14.43
CA VAL A 245 -11.36 -23.96 -15.23
C VAL A 245 -12.08 -24.31 -16.52
N LEU A 246 -11.86 -23.51 -17.55
CA LEU A 246 -12.21 -23.92 -18.93
C LEU A 246 -11.22 -24.99 -19.37
N THR A 247 -11.17 -26.11 -18.65
CA THR A 247 -10.41 -27.29 -19.05
C THR A 247 -11.31 -28.18 -19.90
N GLY A 248 -11.08 -28.16 -21.18
CA GLY A 248 -11.71 -29.11 -22.07
C GLY A 248 -12.87 -28.51 -22.85
N SER A 249 -13.12 -29.14 -23.92
CA SER A 249 -14.23 -28.95 -24.86
C SER A 249 -15.50 -28.43 -24.15
N LEU A 250 -15.94 -27.26 -24.52
CA LEU A 250 -17.23 -26.66 -24.12
C LEU A 250 -18.47 -27.52 -24.48
N THR A 251 -18.27 -28.79 -24.73
CA THR A 251 -19.30 -29.61 -25.39
C THR A 251 -20.22 -30.38 -24.48
N SER A 252 -20.02 -30.42 -23.14
CA SER A 252 -20.91 -31.33 -22.42
C SER A 252 -21.38 -30.99 -21.03
N SER A 253 -20.99 -29.90 -20.45
CA SER A 253 -21.49 -29.54 -19.11
C SER A 253 -22.09 -28.15 -19.01
N ILE A 254 -22.38 -27.55 -20.14
CA ILE A 254 -23.21 -26.36 -20.15
C ILE A 254 -24.63 -26.79 -19.83
N VAL A 255 -24.89 -26.74 -18.51
CA VAL A 255 -26.25 -26.66 -18.02
C VAL A 255 -27.21 -27.67 -18.62
N THR A 256 -27.10 -28.90 -18.18
CA THR A 256 -28.18 -29.89 -18.36
C THR A 256 -29.45 -29.49 -17.57
N ASP A 257 -29.39 -28.40 -16.84
CA ASP A 257 -30.58 -27.85 -16.18
C ASP A 257 -31.23 -26.83 -17.12
N SER A 258 -31.94 -27.33 -18.09
CA SER A 258 -32.79 -26.55 -18.99
C SER A 258 -33.90 -25.78 -18.27
N ASN A 259 -33.94 -25.85 -16.94
CA ASN A 259 -34.99 -25.30 -16.13
C ASN A 259 -34.63 -23.93 -15.51
N LEU A 260 -33.47 -23.34 -15.86
CA LEU A 260 -33.08 -22.02 -15.40
C LEU A 260 -33.29 -20.96 -16.48
N LYS A 261 -33.95 -19.88 -16.10
CA LYS A 261 -34.07 -18.67 -16.89
C LYS A 261 -33.09 -17.64 -16.36
N MET A 262 -32.22 -17.16 -17.23
CA MET A 262 -31.30 -16.08 -16.92
C MET A 262 -31.72 -14.80 -17.67
N SER A 263 -31.71 -13.68 -16.96
CA SER A 263 -31.95 -12.36 -17.56
C SER A 263 -30.99 -11.35 -16.99
N LEU A 264 -30.53 -10.44 -17.84
CA LEU A 264 -29.76 -9.30 -17.43
C LEU A 264 -30.71 -8.25 -16.85
N ALA A 265 -30.55 -7.89 -15.56
CA ALA A 265 -31.49 -6.99 -14.89
C ALA A 265 -31.34 -5.55 -15.37
N GLU A 266 -30.11 -5.16 -15.66
CA GLU A 266 -29.79 -3.82 -16.13
C GLU A 266 -28.75 -3.90 -17.24
N ASN A 267 -29.10 -3.44 -18.44
CA ASN A 267 -28.18 -3.29 -19.55
C ASN A 267 -28.43 -1.95 -20.22
N PRO A 268 -27.62 -0.92 -19.92
CA PRO A 268 -27.79 0.40 -20.53
C PRO A 268 -27.50 0.43 -22.03
N GLY A 269 -26.96 -0.65 -22.61
CA GLY A 269 -26.69 -0.78 -24.04
C GLY A 269 -25.48 0.02 -24.54
N MET A 270 -25.03 1.01 -23.81
CA MET A 270 -23.83 1.80 -24.12
C MET A 270 -22.97 1.94 -22.89
N PHE A 271 -21.66 1.78 -23.06
CA PHE A 271 -20.68 1.85 -22.00
C PHE A 271 -19.57 2.83 -22.37
N ASN A 272 -19.16 3.65 -21.43
CA ASN A 272 -18.03 4.53 -21.66
C ASN A 272 -16.71 3.75 -21.64
N ILE A 273 -15.80 4.13 -22.51
CA ILE A 273 -14.44 3.57 -22.53
C ILE A 273 -13.78 3.79 -21.17
N ASN A 274 -13.16 2.75 -20.63
CA ASN A 274 -12.49 2.75 -19.32
C ASN A 274 -13.41 2.92 -18.11
N SER A 275 -14.71 2.65 -18.23
CA SER A 275 -15.63 2.62 -17.08
C SER A 275 -15.77 1.22 -16.50
N ILE A 276 -15.93 1.15 -15.16
CA ILE A 276 -16.31 -0.09 -14.49
C ILE A 276 -17.82 -0.22 -14.55
N ASN A 277 -18.29 -1.26 -15.23
CA ASN A 277 -19.71 -1.52 -15.39
C ASN A 277 -20.11 -2.76 -14.60
N ARG A 278 -21.16 -2.63 -13.79
CA ARG A 278 -21.75 -3.73 -13.04
C ARG A 278 -22.92 -4.29 -13.81
N PHE A 279 -22.91 -5.60 -14.02
CA PHE A 279 -24.02 -6.34 -14.58
C PHE A 279 -24.70 -7.15 -13.47
N ARG A 280 -26.01 -7.05 -13.39
CA ARG A 280 -26.80 -7.92 -12.53
C ARG A 280 -27.46 -8.99 -13.37
N LEU A 281 -27.18 -10.24 -13.04
CA LEU A 281 -27.85 -11.40 -13.62
C LEU A 281 -28.93 -11.87 -12.65
N ASN A 282 -30.17 -11.91 -13.12
CA ASN A 282 -31.26 -12.58 -12.41
C ASN A 282 -31.32 -14.02 -12.94
N VAL A 283 -31.20 -14.96 -12.02
CA VAL A 283 -31.35 -16.39 -12.29
C VAL A 283 -32.58 -16.88 -11.53
N SER A 284 -33.50 -17.49 -12.23
CA SER A 284 -34.70 -18.07 -11.63
C SER A 284 -35.02 -19.42 -12.28
N PRO A 285 -35.67 -20.34 -11.56
CA PRO A 285 -36.22 -21.53 -12.20
C PRO A 285 -37.18 -21.13 -13.34
N MET A 286 -37.08 -21.79 -14.46
CA MET A 286 -37.97 -21.55 -15.60
C MET A 286 -39.43 -21.82 -15.25
N TYR A 287 -39.63 -22.79 -14.37
CA TYR A 287 -40.94 -23.15 -13.77
C TYR A 287 -40.82 -23.07 -12.26
N PRO A 288 -41.01 -21.87 -11.64
CA PRO A 288 -40.96 -21.75 -10.19
C PRO A 288 -42.11 -22.61 -9.59
N PRO A 289 -41.81 -23.30 -8.47
CA PRO A 289 -42.88 -24.07 -7.80
C PRO A 289 -43.95 -23.08 -7.35
N ARG A 290 -45.21 -23.42 -7.64
CA ARG A 290 -46.36 -22.65 -7.18
C ARG A 290 -46.49 -22.83 -5.67
N THR A 291 -46.09 -21.82 -4.92
CA THR A 291 -46.42 -21.77 -3.49
C THR A 291 -47.82 -21.22 -3.33
N PHE A 292 -48.76 -22.08 -2.96
CA PHE A 292 -50.05 -21.62 -2.50
C PHE A 292 -49.89 -21.21 -1.04
N GLN A 293 -49.93 -19.93 -0.75
CA GLN A 293 -50.16 -19.46 0.61
C GLN A 293 -51.65 -19.59 0.87
N THR A 294 -52.05 -20.56 1.67
CA THR A 294 -53.35 -20.55 2.30
C THR A 294 -53.27 -19.59 3.47
N SER A 295 -53.58 -18.32 3.24
CA SER A 295 -53.92 -17.41 4.32
C SER A 295 -55.34 -17.73 4.74
N SER A 296 -55.53 -18.42 5.86
CA SER A 296 -56.78 -18.39 6.58
C SER A 296 -56.89 -17.04 7.28
N PHE A 297 -57.87 -16.27 6.90
CA PHE A 297 -58.31 -15.09 7.66
C PHE A 297 -59.09 -15.55 8.87
#